data_bd611bea69b19cfa4d0eb158ee7d6885
#
_entry.id   bd611bea69b19cfa4d0eb158ee7d6885
#
_cell.length_a   1.000
_cell.length_b   1.000
_cell.length_c   1.000
_cell.angle_alpha   90.00
_cell.angle_beta   90.00
_cell.angle_gamma   90.00
#
_symmetry.space_group_name_H-M   'P 1'
#
loop_
_entity.id
_entity.type
_entity.pdbx_description
1 polymer ?
#
loop_
_entity_poly.entity_id
_entity_poly.type
_entity_poly.pdbx_seq_one_letter_code
_entity_poly.pdbx_strand_id
1 'polypeptide(L)'
;MNRTMKALFALGMVVGAAAAEAQGLDPALIGKPATDSWPTYSGDYSGRRFSPLTQIDQTNIKNLGLSWVSRLAAGPGTPGRPSQAFGPGNPPTIVGGETDDPVPVRNAGRISGAVLQVNGILYVSVPDNAWAVDARNGTVLWHYFWKTKGGTHIGNRGMGMYKDWLYFETPDDYLVSLDAKTGKERWHKPIADFNEQYFSTVAPIVIGNHLIVGTADDLDAPGFLQSFDPETGELQWKWYTEPEKMGDPGSETWPNLDSMRHGGGGPWLPGSYDPQLHLYYFGTANPTPAFSGVTRKGDNLYTSTIVALNVDTGKLAWYFQPSPHDTHDWDAAQTPVIVDGEFKGKPRKLLLDASRNGYFFVLDRVTGEHLLTVPYSDAPNWSKGIDKSGRPIPNPEKEASPGGVLVAPDSDGIVNWEPPAFDPQTGLFYVSTDDIYSEFYRTEPNPRAMQGLNGVFEQRVGQGGNYITAIDYKTGKIVWRHLQPSVSGTGSNDGLTATAGKLLFGGDVNGNLVAYDPTDGKPLWHTHIGQVSNAVETYMLDGRQYILAASGDTLYAFALNF
;
A
#
# COMPACT_ATOMS: atom_id res chain seq x y z
N MET A 1 -64.64 11.21 56.74
CA MET A 1 -64.41 10.21 55.73
C MET A 1 -63.34 10.77 54.80
N ASN A 2 -62.06 10.45 55.09
CA ASN A 2 -60.89 10.93 54.33
C ASN A 2 -60.47 9.88 53.32
N ARG A 3 -60.40 10.25 52.04
CA ARG A 3 -59.77 9.47 50.97
C ARG A 3 -58.44 10.14 50.62
N THR A 4 -57.34 9.51 51.05
CA THR A 4 -55.99 9.84 50.68
C THR A 4 -55.64 9.25 49.30
N MET A 5 -55.37 10.09 48.32
CA MET A 5 -54.89 9.70 47.00
C MET A 5 -53.33 9.59 47.05
N LYS A 6 -52.79 8.38 46.82
CA LYS A 6 -51.35 8.16 46.67
C LYS A 6 -50.98 8.41 45.19
N ALA A 7 -50.17 9.42 44.94
CA ALA A 7 -49.54 9.64 43.65
C ALA A 7 -48.28 8.76 43.54
N LEU A 8 -48.24 7.86 42.55
CA LEU A 8 -47.01 7.17 42.15
C LEU A 8 -46.20 8.08 41.20
N PHE A 9 -45.03 8.47 41.62
CA PHE A 9 -44.01 9.04 40.73
C PHE A 9 -43.28 7.90 40.05
N ALA A 10 -43.47 7.75 38.72
CA ALA A 10 -42.62 6.91 37.88
C ALA A 10 -41.37 7.70 37.52
N LEU A 11 -40.25 7.30 38.06
CA LEU A 11 -38.91 7.83 37.69
C LEU A 11 -38.49 7.14 36.40
N GLY A 12 -38.66 7.80 35.27
CA GLY A 12 -38.10 7.35 33.98
C GLY A 12 -36.60 7.57 33.98
N MET A 13 -35.82 6.49 34.03
CA MET A 13 -34.39 6.56 33.69
C MET A 13 -34.28 6.80 32.19
N VAL A 14 -33.93 8.00 31.79
CA VAL A 14 -33.39 8.30 30.48
C VAL A 14 -31.93 7.82 30.47
N VAL A 15 -31.68 6.62 29.95
CA VAL A 15 -30.33 6.21 29.60
C VAL A 15 -29.94 7.05 28.36
N GLY A 16 -29.28 8.16 28.65
CA GLY A 16 -28.60 8.92 27.60
C GLY A 16 -27.48 8.04 27.05
N ALA A 17 -27.61 7.60 25.81
CA ALA A 17 -26.47 7.12 25.05
C ALA A 17 -25.50 8.30 24.94
N ALA A 18 -24.45 8.29 25.75
CA ALA A 18 -23.30 9.16 25.57
C ALA A 18 -22.69 8.75 24.22
N ALA A 19 -22.91 9.55 23.19
CA ALA A 19 -22.08 9.50 21.99
C ALA A 19 -20.66 9.71 22.52
N ALA A 20 -19.80 8.69 22.38
CA ALA A 20 -18.40 8.83 22.68
C ALA A 20 -17.88 10.00 21.82
N GLU A 21 -17.50 11.09 22.45
CA GLU A 21 -16.77 12.14 21.74
C GLU A 21 -15.51 11.46 21.21
N ALA A 22 -15.40 11.34 19.90
CA ALA A 22 -14.20 10.84 19.25
C ALA A 22 -13.06 11.80 19.63
N GLN A 23 -12.25 11.40 20.60
CA GLN A 23 -10.98 12.06 20.85
C GLN A 23 -10.11 11.78 19.63
N GLY A 24 -9.43 12.79 19.12
CA GLY A 24 -8.51 12.65 17.98
C GLY A 24 -7.40 11.65 18.25
N LEU A 25 -6.70 11.25 17.21
CA LEU A 25 -5.53 10.39 17.32
C LEU A 25 -4.41 11.11 18.11
N ASP A 26 -3.96 10.51 19.22
CA ASP A 26 -2.69 10.88 19.81
C ASP A 26 -1.57 10.44 18.85
N PRO A 27 -0.80 11.38 18.24
CA PRO A 27 0.26 11.01 17.29
C PRO A 27 1.32 10.08 17.87
N ALA A 28 1.49 10.03 19.19
CA ALA A 28 2.41 9.12 19.85
C ALA A 28 1.97 7.63 19.74
N LEU A 29 0.71 7.37 19.41
CA LEU A 29 0.21 6.00 19.21
C LEU A 29 0.71 5.39 17.90
N ILE A 30 1.02 6.20 16.88
CA ILE A 30 1.46 5.70 15.56
C ILE A 30 2.80 4.94 15.68
N GLY A 31 3.65 5.34 16.61
CA GLY A 31 4.93 4.66 16.90
C GLY A 31 4.82 3.41 17.79
N LYS A 32 3.61 3.03 18.21
CA LYS A 32 3.37 1.86 19.06
C LYS A 32 2.77 0.71 18.24
N PRO A 33 2.96 -0.56 18.68
CA PRO A 33 2.30 -1.69 18.05
C PRO A 33 0.77 -1.53 18.02
N ALA A 34 0.15 -1.89 16.89
CA ALA A 34 -1.29 -1.77 16.68
C ALA A 34 -2.07 -2.74 17.59
N THR A 35 -2.86 -2.19 18.54
CA THR A 35 -3.73 -2.91 19.47
C THR A 35 -5.17 -2.43 19.37
N ASP A 36 -5.52 -1.39 20.13
CA ASP A 36 -6.86 -0.80 20.15
C ASP A 36 -7.12 0.11 18.94
N SER A 37 -6.09 0.36 18.16
CA SER A 37 -6.15 1.17 16.95
C SER A 37 -5.26 0.62 15.84
N TRP A 38 -5.59 0.99 14.60
CA TRP A 38 -4.78 0.82 13.40
C TRP A 38 -4.57 2.20 12.77
N PRO A 39 -3.65 3.03 13.33
CA PRO A 39 -3.63 4.47 13.10
C PRO A 39 -2.88 4.91 11.83
N THR A 40 -2.21 3.99 11.14
CA THR A 40 -1.45 4.27 9.92
C THR A 40 -1.45 3.05 8.98
N TYR A 41 -0.93 3.18 7.77
CA TYR A 41 -0.97 2.18 6.70
C TYR A 41 -0.62 0.75 7.12
N SER A 42 0.47 0.56 7.88
CA SER A 42 0.92 -0.76 8.35
C SER A 42 0.59 -1.05 9.82
N GLY A 43 -0.28 -0.24 10.44
CA GLY A 43 -0.62 -0.32 11.85
C GLY A 43 0.35 0.42 12.77
N ASP A 44 1.64 0.41 12.45
CA ASP A 44 2.69 1.21 13.06
C ASP A 44 3.72 1.65 12.00
N TYR A 45 4.77 2.35 12.43
CA TYR A 45 5.82 2.84 11.52
C TYR A 45 6.74 1.76 10.93
N SER A 46 6.66 0.52 11.40
CA SER A 46 7.68 -0.49 11.08
C SER A 46 7.49 -1.20 9.75
N GLY A 47 6.33 -1.08 9.12
CA GLY A 47 5.99 -1.86 7.91
C GLY A 47 5.69 -3.34 8.16
N ARG A 48 5.78 -3.82 9.42
CA ARG A 48 5.68 -5.25 9.75
C ARG A 48 4.28 -5.84 9.62
N ARG A 49 3.24 -5.02 9.69
CA ARG A 49 1.84 -5.50 9.73
C ARG A 49 1.66 -6.65 10.73
N PHE A 50 2.15 -6.43 11.94
CA PHE A 50 2.07 -7.36 13.06
C PHE A 50 1.28 -6.75 14.21
N SER A 51 0.25 -7.46 14.67
CA SER A 51 -0.50 -7.07 15.85
C SER A 51 -0.18 -7.98 17.04
N PRO A 52 0.08 -7.40 18.24
CA PRO A 52 0.31 -8.19 19.45
C PRO A 52 -0.98 -8.77 20.05
N LEU A 53 -2.13 -8.63 19.43
CA LEU A 53 -3.40 -9.15 19.88
C LEU A 53 -3.45 -10.68 19.84
N THR A 54 -4.06 -11.27 20.89
CA THR A 54 -4.11 -12.73 21.10
C THR A 54 -5.50 -13.26 21.43
N GLN A 55 -6.54 -12.43 21.46
CA GLN A 55 -7.90 -12.91 21.77
C GLN A 55 -8.41 -13.89 20.70
N ILE A 56 -8.03 -13.66 19.44
CA ILE A 56 -8.24 -14.60 18.34
C ILE A 56 -6.92 -15.32 18.11
N ASP A 57 -6.92 -16.66 18.27
CA ASP A 57 -5.74 -17.50 18.19
C ASP A 57 -6.04 -18.85 17.49
N GLN A 58 -5.03 -19.69 17.32
CA GLN A 58 -5.15 -21.00 16.66
C GLN A 58 -6.15 -21.92 17.35
N THR A 59 -6.39 -21.78 18.67
CA THR A 59 -7.27 -22.68 19.42
C THR A 59 -8.75 -22.36 19.21
N ASN A 60 -9.05 -21.10 18.91
CA ASN A 60 -10.43 -20.59 18.82
C ASN A 60 -10.82 -20.04 17.44
N ILE A 61 -9.90 -19.95 16.49
CA ILE A 61 -10.14 -19.39 15.16
C ILE A 61 -11.35 -19.99 14.43
N LYS A 62 -11.64 -21.28 14.66
CA LYS A 62 -12.81 -21.95 14.10
C LYS A 62 -14.16 -21.36 14.54
N ASN A 63 -14.17 -20.58 15.62
CA ASN A 63 -15.36 -19.88 16.13
C ASN A 63 -15.44 -18.45 15.61
N LEU A 64 -14.51 -18.01 14.73
CA LEU A 64 -14.56 -16.71 14.10
C LEU A 64 -15.76 -16.65 13.15
N GLY A 65 -16.60 -15.66 13.32
CA GLY A 65 -17.82 -15.48 12.53
C GLY A 65 -18.00 -14.02 12.11
N LEU A 66 -18.83 -13.81 11.10
CA LEU A 66 -19.19 -12.49 10.61
C LEU A 66 -19.92 -11.70 11.71
N SER A 67 -19.40 -10.52 12.04
CA SER A 67 -20.03 -9.60 12.99
C SER A 67 -20.92 -8.59 12.27
N TRP A 68 -20.41 -7.96 11.24
CA TRP A 68 -21.17 -7.01 10.41
C TRP A 68 -20.55 -6.87 9.00
N VAL A 69 -21.37 -6.33 8.08
CA VAL A 69 -20.99 -5.98 6.70
C VAL A 69 -21.42 -4.54 6.44
N SER A 70 -20.58 -3.78 5.73
CA SER A 70 -20.90 -2.42 5.32
C SER A 70 -20.50 -2.20 3.86
N ARG A 71 -21.46 -1.93 3.01
CA ARG A 71 -21.22 -1.53 1.63
C ARG A 71 -21.12 -0.01 1.53
N LEU A 72 -20.03 0.46 0.90
CA LEU A 72 -19.78 1.89 0.72
C LEU A 72 -20.32 2.34 -0.64
N ALA A 73 -21.23 3.32 -0.62
CA ALA A 73 -21.78 3.90 -1.84
C ALA A 73 -20.95 5.14 -2.24
N ALA A 74 -20.41 5.12 -3.44
CA ALA A 74 -19.69 6.28 -3.99
C ALA A 74 -20.63 7.45 -4.27
N GLY A 75 -20.09 8.66 -4.21
CA GLY A 75 -20.76 9.86 -4.71
C GLY A 75 -20.93 9.84 -6.24
N PRO A 76 -21.61 10.82 -6.81
CA PRO A 76 -21.76 10.97 -8.24
C PRO A 76 -20.40 11.09 -8.89
N GLY A 77 -20.02 10.10 -9.71
CA GLY A 77 -18.73 10.06 -10.35
C GLY A 77 -18.53 11.23 -11.31
N THR A 78 -17.37 11.89 -11.25
CA THR A 78 -16.96 12.75 -12.35
C THR A 78 -16.69 11.88 -13.58
N PRO A 79 -17.06 12.27 -14.79
CA PRO A 79 -16.70 11.53 -16.00
C PRO A 79 -15.19 11.66 -16.20
N GLY A 80 -14.43 10.80 -15.51
CA GLY A 80 -13.05 10.47 -15.86
C GLY A 80 -13.03 9.63 -17.13
N ARG A 81 -11.86 9.34 -17.70
CA ARG A 81 -11.72 8.37 -18.79
C ARG A 81 -12.59 7.15 -18.45
N PRO A 82 -13.45 6.67 -19.37
CA PRO A 82 -14.12 5.41 -19.16
C PRO A 82 -13.02 4.39 -18.87
N SER A 83 -13.02 3.81 -17.67
CA SER A 83 -12.15 2.65 -17.45
C SER A 83 -12.59 1.62 -18.50
N GLN A 84 -11.65 0.93 -19.11
CA GLN A 84 -11.95 -0.09 -20.12
C GLN A 84 -12.89 -1.20 -19.60
N ALA A 85 -13.10 -1.25 -18.28
CA ALA A 85 -14.03 -2.17 -17.62
C ALA A 85 -15.52 -1.87 -17.84
N PHE A 86 -15.88 -0.67 -18.31
CA PHE A 86 -17.27 -0.30 -18.53
C PHE A 86 -17.43 0.12 -19.99
N GLY A 87 -17.74 -0.86 -20.85
CA GLY A 87 -18.05 -0.61 -22.25
C GLY A 87 -19.14 0.47 -22.44
N PRO A 88 -19.19 1.12 -23.60
CA PRO A 88 -20.24 2.07 -23.92
C PRO A 88 -21.58 1.34 -23.90
N GLY A 89 -22.48 1.71 -23.00
CA GLY A 89 -23.84 1.18 -22.98
C GLY A 89 -24.44 0.80 -21.64
N ASN A 90 -23.75 0.95 -20.51
CA ASN A 90 -24.43 0.77 -19.22
C ASN A 90 -25.41 1.93 -18.99
N PRO A 91 -26.72 1.63 -18.82
CA PRO A 91 -27.69 2.68 -18.56
C PRO A 91 -27.36 3.40 -17.25
N PRO A 92 -27.59 4.71 -17.17
CA PRO A 92 -27.43 5.44 -15.92
C PRO A 92 -28.35 4.87 -14.86
N THR A 93 -27.84 4.67 -13.65
CA THR A 93 -28.66 4.26 -12.51
C THR A 93 -29.37 5.50 -11.97
N ILE A 94 -30.67 5.46 -11.89
CA ILE A 94 -31.49 6.50 -11.27
C ILE A 94 -31.41 6.34 -9.76
N VAL A 95 -30.88 7.36 -9.06
CA VAL A 95 -30.80 7.38 -7.59
C VAL A 95 -31.70 8.47 -7.06
N GLY A 96 -32.79 8.07 -6.42
CA GLY A 96 -33.73 8.95 -5.73
C GLY A 96 -34.57 9.84 -6.67
N GLY A 97 -35.74 10.24 -6.23
CA GLY A 97 -36.72 10.99 -7.02
C GLY A 97 -36.56 12.50 -7.02
N GLU A 98 -35.36 13.06 -6.81
CA GLU A 98 -35.19 14.50 -6.58
C GLU A 98 -34.56 15.27 -7.74
N THR A 99 -34.06 14.61 -8.78
CA THR A 99 -33.52 15.28 -9.98
C THR A 99 -33.93 14.56 -11.25
N ASP A 100 -34.24 15.32 -12.27
CA ASP A 100 -34.54 14.81 -13.62
C ASP A 100 -33.24 14.38 -14.38
N ASP A 101 -32.07 14.64 -13.83
CA ASP A 101 -30.80 14.26 -14.42
C ASP A 101 -30.36 12.87 -13.94
N PRO A 102 -30.15 11.91 -14.85
CA PRO A 102 -29.61 10.61 -14.48
C PRO A 102 -28.16 10.77 -14.02
N VAL A 103 -27.92 10.58 -12.72
CA VAL A 103 -26.57 10.56 -12.16
C VAL A 103 -26.05 9.13 -12.29
N PRO A 104 -24.97 8.89 -13.03
CA PRO A 104 -24.35 7.57 -13.04
C PRO A 104 -23.80 7.27 -11.65
N VAL A 105 -24.46 6.38 -10.91
CA VAL A 105 -23.88 5.81 -9.69
C VAL A 105 -22.80 4.85 -10.15
N ARG A 106 -21.54 5.22 -9.91
CA ARG A 106 -20.44 4.28 -10.00
C ARG A 106 -20.34 3.55 -8.66
N ASN A 107 -20.06 2.26 -8.70
CA ASN A 107 -19.59 1.54 -7.51
C ASN A 107 -18.43 2.34 -6.92
N ALA A 108 -18.29 2.30 -5.59
CA ALA A 108 -17.24 3.04 -4.89
C ALA A 108 -15.81 2.70 -5.39
N GLY A 109 -15.69 1.73 -6.25
CA GLY A 109 -14.41 1.19 -6.66
C GLY A 109 -13.93 0.13 -5.66
N ARG A 110 -12.72 -0.36 -5.89
CA ARG A 110 -12.10 -1.37 -5.04
C ARG A 110 -11.43 -0.68 -3.86
N ILE A 111 -11.77 -1.07 -2.63
CA ILE A 111 -11.05 -0.65 -1.42
C ILE A 111 -9.71 -1.39 -1.42
N SER A 112 -8.66 -0.75 -1.90
CA SER A 112 -7.30 -1.32 -1.96
C SER A 112 -6.35 -0.71 -0.92
N GLY A 113 -6.82 0.32 -0.20
CA GLY A 113 -6.06 1.01 0.81
C GLY A 113 -6.18 0.41 2.20
N ALA A 114 -5.29 0.80 3.08
CA ALA A 114 -5.45 0.53 4.50
C ALA A 114 -6.63 1.32 5.06
N VAL A 115 -7.39 0.68 5.94
CA VAL A 115 -8.50 1.28 6.66
C VAL A 115 -7.99 1.71 8.03
N LEU A 116 -7.95 3.02 8.30
CA LEU A 116 -7.56 3.47 9.62
C LEU A 116 -8.65 3.14 10.64
N GLN A 117 -8.27 2.58 11.78
CA GLN A 117 -9.18 2.42 12.92
C GLN A 117 -8.66 3.26 14.09
N VAL A 118 -9.44 4.25 14.50
CA VAL A 118 -9.11 5.15 15.61
C VAL A 118 -10.36 5.40 16.44
N ASN A 119 -10.27 5.12 17.75
CA ASN A 119 -11.34 5.37 18.72
C ASN A 119 -12.72 4.78 18.32
N GLY A 120 -12.71 3.59 17.68
CA GLY A 120 -13.95 2.92 17.27
C GLY A 120 -14.56 3.44 15.97
N ILE A 121 -13.83 4.25 15.22
CA ILE A 121 -14.23 4.72 13.89
C ILE A 121 -13.25 4.18 12.85
N LEU A 122 -13.78 3.66 11.74
CA LEU A 122 -13.01 3.28 10.56
C LEU A 122 -13.02 4.44 9.56
N TYR A 123 -11.85 4.79 9.04
CA TYR A 123 -11.71 5.78 7.97
C TYR A 123 -11.23 5.07 6.71
N VAL A 124 -12.02 5.17 5.65
CA VAL A 124 -11.84 4.44 4.39
C VAL A 124 -11.73 5.42 3.26
N SER A 125 -10.82 5.20 2.33
CA SER A 125 -10.73 5.97 1.09
C SER A 125 -10.64 5.07 -0.14
N VAL A 126 -11.17 5.57 -1.23
CA VAL A 126 -10.93 5.12 -2.60
C VAL A 126 -10.77 6.39 -3.45
N PRO A 127 -10.34 6.32 -4.71
CA PRO A 127 -10.26 7.52 -5.53
C PRO A 127 -11.51 8.39 -5.43
N ASP A 128 -11.32 9.67 -5.15
CA ASP A 128 -12.36 10.72 -4.98
C ASP A 128 -13.27 10.60 -3.75
N ASN A 129 -13.18 9.56 -2.96
CA ASN A 129 -14.14 9.34 -1.87
C ASN A 129 -13.46 9.01 -0.55
N ALA A 130 -14.04 9.50 0.55
CA ALA A 130 -13.67 9.14 1.92
C ALA A 130 -14.91 8.93 2.79
N TRP A 131 -14.85 7.95 3.69
CA TRP A 131 -15.94 7.64 4.64
C TRP A 131 -15.43 7.49 6.05
N ALA A 132 -16.31 7.82 7.02
CA ALA A 132 -16.19 7.30 8.37
C ALA A 132 -17.31 6.27 8.62
N VAL A 133 -16.93 5.17 9.26
CA VAL A 133 -17.81 4.05 9.56
C VAL A 133 -17.66 3.66 11.03
N ASP A 134 -18.76 3.44 11.74
CA ASP A 134 -18.69 2.92 13.11
C ASP A 134 -18.15 1.48 13.09
N ALA A 135 -17.00 1.28 13.71
CA ALA A 135 -16.29 -0.01 13.75
C ALA A 135 -17.05 -1.11 14.53
N ARG A 136 -18.12 -0.77 15.29
CA ARG A 136 -18.93 -1.71 16.06
C ARG A 136 -19.95 -2.44 15.20
N ASN A 137 -20.50 -1.74 14.18
CA ASN A 137 -21.70 -2.21 13.48
C ASN A 137 -21.70 -1.91 11.97
N GLY A 138 -20.67 -1.23 11.44
CA GLY A 138 -20.59 -0.91 10.02
C GLY A 138 -21.47 0.25 9.55
N THR A 139 -22.08 1.03 10.46
CA THR A 139 -22.88 2.20 10.09
C THR A 139 -22.00 3.30 9.53
N VAL A 140 -22.32 3.78 8.31
CA VAL A 140 -21.65 4.94 7.72
C VAL A 140 -22.07 6.20 8.48
N LEU A 141 -21.09 6.91 9.02
CA LEU A 141 -21.28 8.13 9.83
C LEU A 141 -21.29 9.38 8.96
N TRP A 142 -20.38 9.46 8.01
CA TRP A 142 -20.32 10.51 7.00
C TRP A 142 -19.62 9.99 5.74
N HIS A 143 -19.84 10.70 4.62
CA HIS A 143 -19.19 10.48 3.33
C HIS A 143 -18.74 11.84 2.77
N TYR A 144 -17.50 11.91 2.30
CA TYR A 144 -16.93 13.03 1.57
C TYR A 144 -16.65 12.62 0.13
N PHE A 145 -17.01 13.48 -0.81
CA PHE A 145 -16.77 13.27 -2.23
C PHE A 145 -15.97 14.45 -2.80
N TRP A 146 -14.82 14.13 -3.41
CA TRP A 146 -14.00 15.07 -4.14
C TRP A 146 -14.44 15.13 -5.60
N LYS A 147 -14.74 16.34 -6.10
CA LYS A 147 -15.08 16.54 -7.50
C LYS A 147 -13.81 16.73 -8.30
N THR A 148 -13.19 15.64 -8.74
CA THR A 148 -11.96 15.63 -9.53
C THR A 148 -12.12 16.31 -10.88
N LYS A 149 -11.04 16.92 -11.38
CA LYS A 149 -10.93 17.44 -12.75
C LYS A 149 -10.62 16.36 -13.78
N GLY A 150 -10.28 15.15 -13.33
CA GLY A 150 -9.84 14.01 -14.13
C GLY A 150 -8.75 13.23 -13.41
N GLY A 151 -7.76 12.76 -14.15
CA GLY A 151 -6.63 11.99 -13.61
C GLY A 151 -6.82 10.49 -13.69
N THR A 152 -5.81 9.76 -13.21
CA THR A 152 -5.77 8.30 -13.25
C THR A 152 -6.34 7.73 -11.96
N HIS A 153 -7.38 6.90 -12.08
CA HIS A 153 -8.13 6.33 -10.96
C HIS A 153 -7.77 4.86 -10.71
N ILE A 154 -6.48 4.51 -10.74
CA ILE A 154 -6.06 3.10 -10.57
C ILE A 154 -6.18 2.62 -9.13
N GLY A 155 -6.13 3.53 -8.15
CA GLY A 155 -6.26 3.17 -6.75
C GLY A 155 -6.05 4.34 -5.80
N ASN A 156 -6.29 4.08 -4.52
CA ASN A 156 -5.92 4.93 -3.40
C ASN A 156 -5.49 3.99 -2.27
N ARG A 157 -4.32 4.21 -1.70
CA ARG A 157 -3.72 3.29 -0.71
C ARG A 157 -4.16 3.55 0.72
N GLY A 158 -4.99 4.56 0.96
CA GLY A 158 -5.52 4.86 2.28
C GLY A 158 -5.35 6.32 2.68
N MET A 159 -5.53 6.56 3.96
CA MET A 159 -5.52 7.90 4.57
C MET A 159 -4.41 8.01 5.61
N GLY A 160 -3.96 9.25 5.86
CA GLY A 160 -3.20 9.61 7.07
C GLY A 160 -4.10 10.30 8.10
N MET A 161 -3.71 10.26 9.37
CA MET A 161 -4.42 10.97 10.44
C MET A 161 -3.44 11.66 11.39
N TYR A 162 -3.74 12.92 11.74
CA TYR A 162 -3.04 13.69 12.74
C TYR A 162 -4.03 14.39 13.66
N LYS A 163 -4.06 14.05 14.94
CA LYS A 163 -5.06 14.55 15.89
C LYS A 163 -6.49 14.31 15.35
N ASP A 164 -7.24 15.38 15.13
CA ASP A 164 -8.63 15.35 14.64
C ASP A 164 -8.73 15.48 13.10
N TRP A 165 -7.62 15.37 12.39
CA TRP A 165 -7.53 15.65 10.96
C TRP A 165 -7.14 14.44 10.13
N LEU A 166 -7.88 14.19 9.06
CA LEU A 166 -7.60 13.16 8.06
C LEU A 166 -6.98 13.81 6.81
N TYR A 167 -6.19 13.01 6.09
CA TYR A 167 -5.56 13.41 4.84
C TYR A 167 -5.65 12.29 3.84
N PHE A 168 -5.97 12.62 2.59
CA PHE A 168 -5.91 11.69 1.47
C PHE A 168 -5.54 12.41 0.18
N GLU A 169 -5.03 11.66 -0.78
CA GLU A 169 -4.64 12.17 -2.09
C GLU A 169 -5.74 11.91 -3.11
N THR A 170 -5.91 12.86 -4.03
CA THR A 170 -6.91 12.76 -5.11
C THR A 170 -6.26 12.41 -6.44
N PRO A 171 -7.00 11.80 -7.40
CA PRO A 171 -6.47 11.44 -8.72
C PRO A 171 -6.00 12.64 -9.57
N ASP A 172 -6.40 13.85 -9.24
CA ASP A 172 -6.01 15.11 -9.88
C ASP A 172 -5.02 15.93 -9.05
N ASP A 173 -4.20 15.21 -8.22
CA ASP A 173 -3.05 15.73 -7.49
C ASP A 173 -3.33 16.79 -6.43
N TYR A 174 -4.36 16.59 -5.64
CA TYR A 174 -4.57 17.35 -4.44
C TYR A 174 -4.40 16.51 -3.18
N LEU A 175 -3.76 17.10 -2.19
CA LEU A 175 -3.79 16.66 -0.81
C LEU A 175 -4.98 17.34 -0.13
N VAL A 176 -5.94 16.55 0.33
CA VAL A 176 -7.16 17.04 0.98
C VAL A 176 -7.10 16.74 2.47
N SER A 177 -7.40 17.74 3.30
CA SER A 177 -7.55 17.59 4.74
C SER A 177 -9.01 17.70 5.14
N LEU A 178 -9.48 16.72 5.94
CA LEU A 178 -10.84 16.64 6.46
C LEU A 178 -10.85 16.69 8.00
N ASP A 179 -11.91 17.25 8.56
CA ASP A 179 -12.26 17.05 9.97
C ASP A 179 -12.76 15.61 10.16
N ALA A 180 -12.09 14.83 11.01
CA ALA A 180 -12.35 13.41 11.18
C ALA A 180 -13.75 13.10 11.76
N LYS A 181 -14.31 14.02 12.56
CA LYS A 181 -15.64 13.87 13.18
C LYS A 181 -16.78 14.12 12.19
N THR A 182 -16.60 15.06 11.29
CA THR A 182 -17.70 15.57 10.44
C THR A 182 -17.54 15.29 8.96
N GLY A 183 -16.35 14.89 8.50
CA GLY A 183 -16.02 14.74 7.09
C GLY A 183 -15.93 16.07 6.33
N LYS A 184 -16.01 17.22 7.02
CA LYS A 184 -15.90 18.53 6.37
C LYS A 184 -14.46 18.82 5.96
N GLU A 185 -14.31 19.32 4.76
CA GLU A 185 -13.01 19.79 4.26
C GLU A 185 -12.52 20.98 5.09
N ARG A 186 -11.24 20.90 5.49
CA ARG A 186 -10.51 21.99 6.15
C ARG A 186 -9.75 22.83 5.12
N TRP A 187 -9.01 22.14 4.27
CA TRP A 187 -8.21 22.72 3.20
C TRP A 187 -7.85 21.63 2.18
N HIS A 188 -7.46 22.05 0.99
CA HIS A 188 -6.76 21.23 0.01
C HIS A 188 -5.58 21.99 -0.56
N LYS A 189 -4.53 21.26 -0.95
CA LYS A 189 -3.30 21.80 -1.53
C LYS A 189 -2.90 20.99 -2.76
N PRO A 190 -2.40 21.60 -3.83
CA PRO A 190 -1.86 20.86 -4.94
C PRO A 190 -0.59 20.12 -4.53
N ILE A 191 -0.46 18.86 -4.91
CA ILE A 191 0.75 18.04 -4.77
C ILE A 191 1.68 18.31 -5.96
N ALA A 192 1.11 18.33 -7.18
CA ALA A 192 1.80 18.49 -8.44
C ALA A 192 0.97 19.32 -9.43
N ASP A 193 1.55 19.68 -10.57
CA ASP A 193 0.81 20.28 -11.68
C ASP A 193 0.09 19.17 -12.47
N PHE A 194 -1.23 19.15 -12.38
CA PHE A 194 -2.08 18.22 -13.11
C PHE A 194 -1.85 18.24 -14.64
N ASN A 195 -1.45 19.38 -15.22
CA ASN A 195 -1.19 19.48 -16.65
C ASN A 195 0.08 18.73 -17.08
N GLU A 196 0.99 18.45 -16.16
CA GLU A 196 2.16 17.59 -16.39
C GLU A 196 1.84 16.09 -16.23
N GLN A 197 0.56 15.75 -16.09
CA GLN A 197 0.01 14.40 -16.04
C GLN A 197 0.36 13.60 -14.78
N TYR A 198 0.81 14.28 -13.72
CA TYR A 198 0.95 13.65 -12.42
C TYR A 198 -0.39 13.10 -11.94
N PHE A 199 -0.32 12.06 -11.14
CA PHE A 199 -1.42 11.53 -10.34
C PHE A 199 -0.88 10.91 -9.06
N SER A 200 -1.74 10.69 -8.07
CA SER A 200 -1.33 10.25 -6.75
C SER A 200 -2.15 9.06 -6.28
N THR A 201 -1.48 8.10 -5.65
CA THR A 201 -2.11 6.89 -5.10
C THR A 201 -1.67 6.59 -3.67
N VAL A 202 -0.70 7.32 -3.12
CA VAL A 202 -0.06 7.05 -1.83
C VAL A 202 -1.05 7.25 -0.67
N ALA A 203 -0.94 6.46 0.38
CA ALA A 203 -1.51 6.82 1.66
C ALA A 203 -0.57 7.80 2.36
N PRO A 204 -0.99 9.03 2.67
CA PRO A 204 -0.16 9.98 3.40
C PRO A 204 0.29 9.43 4.75
N ILE A 205 1.56 9.56 5.08
CA ILE A 205 2.12 9.11 6.37
C ILE A 205 2.42 10.31 7.25
N VAL A 206 1.87 10.30 8.46
CA VAL A 206 2.13 11.33 9.46
C VAL A 206 3.29 10.93 10.35
N ILE A 207 4.31 11.77 10.45
CA ILE A 207 5.50 11.58 11.29
C ILE A 207 5.76 12.88 12.07
N GLY A 208 5.37 12.92 13.34
CA GLY A 208 5.46 14.16 14.11
C GLY A 208 4.65 15.29 13.48
N ASN A 209 5.32 16.35 13.05
CA ASN A 209 4.74 17.49 12.32
C ASN A 209 4.97 17.41 10.80
N HIS A 210 5.28 16.24 10.28
CA HIS A 210 5.49 15.99 8.85
C HIS A 210 4.38 15.11 8.30
N LEU A 211 3.74 15.56 7.24
CA LEU A 211 2.79 14.79 6.44
C LEU A 211 3.46 14.44 5.11
N ILE A 212 3.88 13.19 5.01
CA ILE A 212 4.67 12.69 3.88
C ILE A 212 3.74 12.25 2.77
N VAL A 213 4.00 12.75 1.56
CA VAL A 213 3.18 12.59 0.36
C VAL A 213 4.08 12.30 -0.83
N GLY A 214 3.69 11.36 -1.70
CA GLY A 214 4.45 10.99 -2.90
C GLY A 214 3.70 11.31 -4.18
N THR A 215 4.24 10.81 -5.29
CA THR A 215 3.58 10.77 -6.60
C THR A 215 3.40 9.33 -7.04
N ALA A 216 2.59 9.11 -8.08
CA ALA A 216 2.46 7.78 -8.67
C ALA A 216 3.68 7.37 -9.50
N ASP A 217 3.67 6.13 -9.93
CA ASP A 217 4.59 5.53 -10.89
C ASP A 217 4.26 5.91 -12.34
N ASP A 218 5.03 5.36 -13.31
CA ASP A 218 4.79 5.45 -14.76
C ASP A 218 4.69 6.87 -15.33
N LEU A 219 5.37 7.83 -14.72
CA LEU A 219 5.31 9.23 -15.13
C LEU A 219 6.39 9.56 -16.16
N ASP A 220 6.04 10.38 -17.17
CA ASP A 220 7.00 11.06 -18.04
C ASP A 220 7.45 12.40 -17.41
N ALA A 221 7.70 12.38 -16.10
CA ALA A 221 8.13 13.52 -15.30
C ALA A 221 8.92 13.01 -14.08
N PRO A 222 9.76 13.83 -13.44
CA PRO A 222 10.48 13.42 -12.25
C PRO A 222 9.55 13.09 -11.10
N GLY A 223 9.71 11.88 -10.53
CA GLY A 223 9.04 11.52 -9.28
C GLY A 223 9.54 12.35 -8.11
N PHE A 224 8.75 12.49 -7.06
CA PHE A 224 9.17 13.19 -5.86
C PHE A 224 8.41 12.78 -4.61
N LEU A 225 9.04 12.97 -3.46
CA LEU A 225 8.45 12.90 -2.14
C LEU A 225 8.40 14.31 -1.52
N GLN A 226 7.30 14.62 -0.83
CA GLN A 226 7.10 15.91 -0.16
C GLN A 226 6.73 15.72 1.30
N SER A 227 7.04 16.74 2.10
CA SER A 227 6.50 16.90 3.45
C SER A 227 5.70 18.17 3.55
N PHE A 228 4.50 18.07 4.07
CA PHE A 228 3.64 19.20 4.41
C PHE A 228 3.48 19.32 5.92
N ASP A 229 3.25 20.53 6.40
CA ASP A 229 2.78 20.74 7.77
C ASP A 229 1.32 20.25 7.89
N PRO A 230 1.01 19.31 8.79
CA PRO A 230 -0.34 18.74 8.88
C PRO A 230 -1.40 19.73 9.38
N GLU A 231 -1.02 20.78 10.11
CA GLU A 231 -1.98 21.79 10.58
C GLU A 231 -2.35 22.78 9.48
N THR A 232 -1.37 23.26 8.72
CA THR A 232 -1.52 24.38 7.78
C THR A 232 -1.56 23.94 6.31
N GLY A 233 -1.03 22.75 6.00
CA GLY A 233 -0.83 22.29 4.62
C GLY A 233 0.27 23.06 3.89
N GLU A 234 1.19 23.70 4.61
CA GLU A 234 2.35 24.35 4.00
C GLU A 234 3.43 23.34 3.67
N LEU A 235 4.03 23.46 2.47
CA LEU A 235 5.13 22.63 2.04
C LEU A 235 6.37 22.93 2.90
N GLN A 236 6.96 21.89 3.50
CA GLN A 236 8.16 22.00 4.33
C GLN A 236 9.42 21.69 3.54
N TRP A 237 9.41 20.60 2.76
CA TRP A 237 10.48 20.22 1.86
C TRP A 237 9.95 19.33 0.73
N LYS A 238 10.75 19.26 -0.35
CA LYS A 238 10.54 18.40 -1.53
C LYS A 238 11.85 17.76 -1.91
N TRP A 239 11.83 16.45 -2.18
CA TRP A 239 12.96 15.70 -2.68
C TRP A 239 12.57 15.03 -3.99
N TYR A 240 13.33 15.31 -5.05
CA TYR A 240 13.13 14.69 -6.36
C TYR A 240 13.89 13.37 -6.46
N THR A 241 13.29 12.38 -7.10
CA THR A 241 13.90 11.07 -7.35
C THR A 241 15.09 11.20 -8.29
N GLU A 242 15.00 12.04 -9.31
CA GLU A 242 16.11 12.34 -10.21
C GLU A 242 16.87 13.58 -9.75
N PRO A 243 18.21 13.63 -10.01
CA PRO A 243 18.98 14.85 -9.82
C PRO A 243 18.42 16.01 -10.65
N GLU A 244 18.35 17.22 -10.08
CA GLU A 244 17.74 18.37 -10.76
C GLU A 244 18.64 19.00 -11.82
N LYS A 245 19.97 18.77 -11.75
CA LYS A 245 20.95 19.28 -12.71
C LYS A 245 22.16 18.36 -12.85
N MET A 246 22.85 18.49 -13.96
CA MET A 246 24.14 17.82 -14.16
C MET A 246 25.16 18.32 -13.12
N GLY A 247 25.85 17.38 -12.48
CA GLY A 247 26.80 17.61 -11.39
C GLY A 247 26.22 17.39 -9.99
N ASP A 248 24.92 17.26 -9.83
CA ASP A 248 24.32 16.78 -8.57
C ASP A 248 24.63 15.29 -8.37
N PRO A 249 24.73 14.81 -7.13
CA PRO A 249 24.96 13.39 -6.85
C PRO A 249 23.92 12.50 -7.56
N GLY A 250 24.39 11.46 -8.26
CA GLY A 250 23.56 10.57 -9.05
C GLY A 250 23.38 10.97 -10.53
N SER A 251 23.65 12.23 -10.89
CA SER A 251 23.52 12.70 -12.27
C SER A 251 24.50 12.03 -13.24
N GLU A 252 25.62 11.52 -12.75
CA GLU A 252 26.60 10.75 -13.52
C GLU A 252 26.05 9.41 -14.03
N THR A 253 24.91 8.95 -13.49
CA THR A 253 24.22 7.73 -13.91
C THR A 253 23.16 7.97 -14.99
N TRP A 254 23.05 9.20 -15.46
CA TRP A 254 22.15 9.63 -16.53
C TRP A 254 22.94 10.21 -17.71
N PRO A 255 22.47 10.03 -18.96
CA PRO A 255 23.21 10.55 -20.13
C PRO A 255 23.16 12.07 -20.23
N ASN A 256 22.09 12.71 -19.78
CA ASN A 256 21.86 14.14 -19.90
C ASN A 256 20.68 14.62 -19.03
N LEU A 257 20.51 15.94 -18.95
CA LEU A 257 19.44 16.58 -18.17
C LEU A 257 18.03 16.28 -18.71
N ASP A 258 17.89 16.13 -20.03
CA ASP A 258 16.58 15.84 -20.64
C ASP A 258 16.04 14.49 -20.17
N SER A 259 16.90 13.45 -20.12
CA SER A 259 16.52 12.14 -19.61
C SER A 259 16.12 12.18 -18.11
N MET A 260 16.76 13.02 -17.30
CA MET A 260 16.39 13.20 -15.89
C MET A 260 15.03 13.90 -15.72
N ARG A 261 14.73 14.89 -16.57
CA ARG A 261 13.46 15.63 -16.52
C ARG A 261 12.24 14.78 -16.92
N HIS A 262 12.49 13.65 -17.54
CA HIS A 262 11.48 12.67 -17.96
C HIS A 262 11.76 11.30 -17.33
N GLY A 263 12.33 11.31 -16.11
CA GLY A 263 12.97 10.14 -15.51
C GLY A 263 12.03 9.15 -14.83
N GLY A 264 10.84 9.53 -14.44
CA GLY A 264 9.90 8.67 -13.72
C GLY A 264 10.20 8.57 -12.22
N GLY A 265 10.27 7.36 -11.68
CA GLY A 265 10.75 7.10 -10.30
C GLY A 265 9.80 7.52 -9.18
N GLY A 266 8.51 7.66 -9.40
CA GLY A 266 7.57 8.11 -8.39
C GLY A 266 7.53 7.21 -7.14
N PRO A 267 7.56 7.75 -5.91
CA PRO A 267 7.36 6.98 -4.68
C PRO A 267 5.85 6.82 -4.40
N TRP A 268 5.25 5.79 -4.96
CA TRP A 268 3.80 5.59 -4.98
C TRP A 268 3.24 4.68 -3.88
N LEU A 269 4.10 4.10 -3.04
CA LEU A 269 3.72 3.32 -1.87
C LEU A 269 4.22 3.95 -0.58
N PRO A 270 3.49 3.79 0.53
CA PRO A 270 3.95 4.24 1.83
C PRO A 270 5.19 3.48 2.30
N GLY A 271 6.10 4.20 2.91
CA GLY A 271 7.32 3.66 3.51
C GLY A 271 7.20 3.36 5.00
N SER A 272 8.35 3.15 5.63
CA SER A 272 8.51 2.89 7.06
C SER A 272 9.39 3.95 7.73
N TYR A 273 9.25 4.14 9.03
CA TYR A 273 9.98 5.19 9.75
C TYR A 273 10.66 4.65 11.02
N ASP A 274 11.92 5.01 11.22
CA ASP A 274 12.65 4.77 12.48
C ASP A 274 12.72 6.05 13.32
N PRO A 275 11.97 6.14 14.44
CA PRO A 275 11.95 7.34 15.27
C PRO A 275 13.26 7.59 16.03
N GLN A 276 14.16 6.60 16.16
CA GLN A 276 15.46 6.78 16.81
C GLN A 276 16.50 7.37 15.85
N LEU A 277 16.36 7.09 14.54
CA LEU A 277 17.27 7.56 13.51
C LEU A 277 16.74 8.80 12.77
N HIS A 278 15.47 9.13 12.93
CA HIS A 278 14.74 10.14 12.16
C HIS A 278 14.80 9.88 10.65
N LEU A 279 14.82 8.59 10.25
CA LEU A 279 14.90 8.18 8.86
C LEU A 279 13.57 7.56 8.39
N TYR A 280 13.09 8.07 7.27
CA TYR A 280 11.97 7.51 6.52
C TYR A 280 12.52 6.69 5.34
N TYR A 281 12.10 5.42 5.25
CA TYR A 281 12.53 4.47 4.23
C TYR A 281 11.39 4.20 3.28
N PHE A 282 11.65 4.31 1.99
CA PHE A 282 10.67 4.06 0.95
C PHE A 282 11.37 3.59 -0.33
N GLY A 283 10.60 3.10 -1.27
CA GLY A 283 11.11 2.75 -2.58
C GLY A 283 10.61 3.70 -3.65
N THR A 284 11.31 3.73 -4.77
CA THR A 284 10.97 4.50 -5.95
C THR A 284 10.62 3.59 -7.13
N ALA A 285 9.79 4.09 -8.01
CA ALA A 285 9.35 3.38 -9.20
C ALA A 285 10.43 3.29 -10.29
N ASN A 286 10.07 2.63 -11.38
CA ASN A 286 10.84 2.44 -12.59
C ASN A 286 11.27 3.78 -13.22
N PRO A 287 12.39 3.78 -13.98
CA PRO A 287 12.73 4.90 -14.85
C PRO A 287 11.88 4.93 -16.12
N THR A 288 11.69 6.09 -16.72
CA THR A 288 10.94 6.30 -17.96
C THR A 288 11.88 6.50 -19.18
N PRO A 289 11.62 5.87 -20.34
CA PRO A 289 10.58 4.86 -20.65
C PRO A 289 10.81 3.54 -19.90
N ALA A 290 9.77 2.94 -19.30
CA ALA A 290 9.88 1.78 -18.43
C ALA A 290 10.61 0.58 -19.07
N PHE A 291 10.26 0.27 -20.31
CA PHE A 291 10.73 -0.94 -21.01
C PHE A 291 11.87 -0.69 -22.00
N SER A 292 12.51 0.49 -22.00
CA SER A 292 13.60 0.80 -22.93
C SER A 292 14.67 1.66 -22.29
N GLY A 293 15.88 1.11 -22.14
CA GLY A 293 17.06 1.84 -21.69
C GLY A 293 17.81 2.61 -22.77
N VAL A 294 17.34 2.63 -24.02
CA VAL A 294 18.10 3.19 -25.17
C VAL A 294 18.39 4.68 -25.01
N THR A 295 17.44 5.46 -24.50
CA THR A 295 17.53 6.91 -24.32
C THR A 295 18.09 7.33 -22.97
N ARG A 296 18.22 6.41 -22.02
CA ARG A 296 18.60 6.67 -20.61
C ARG A 296 19.72 5.76 -20.12
N LYS A 297 20.82 5.67 -20.88
CA LYS A 297 21.98 4.84 -20.49
C LYS A 297 22.51 5.22 -19.11
N GLY A 298 22.95 4.22 -18.36
CA GLY A 298 23.45 4.33 -16.99
C GLY A 298 22.47 3.72 -15.99
N ASP A 299 22.80 3.72 -14.70
CA ASP A 299 21.99 3.08 -13.64
C ASP A 299 20.71 3.84 -13.32
N ASN A 300 20.57 5.10 -13.74
CA ASN A 300 19.39 5.97 -13.57
C ASN A 300 19.01 6.22 -12.12
N LEU A 301 19.95 6.65 -11.29
CA LEU A 301 19.67 6.99 -9.89
C LEU A 301 18.76 8.24 -9.78
N TYR A 302 17.74 8.21 -8.88
CA TYR A 302 17.43 7.19 -7.87
C TYR A 302 16.12 6.45 -8.21
N THR A 303 15.91 6.02 -9.46
CA THR A 303 14.78 5.17 -9.84
C THR A 303 15.02 3.72 -9.42
N SER A 304 13.97 2.92 -9.26
CA SER A 304 14.01 1.52 -8.79
C SER A 304 14.95 1.33 -7.58
N THR A 305 14.85 2.24 -6.60
CA THR A 305 15.81 2.41 -5.49
C THR A 305 15.12 2.43 -4.14
N ILE A 306 15.68 1.73 -3.16
CA ILE A 306 15.33 1.90 -1.73
C ILE A 306 16.08 3.11 -1.22
N VAL A 307 15.35 4.07 -0.66
CA VAL A 307 15.85 5.38 -0.23
C VAL A 307 15.61 5.58 1.26
N ALA A 308 16.56 6.18 1.95
CA ALA A 308 16.40 6.70 3.30
C ALA A 308 16.56 8.22 3.31
N LEU A 309 15.53 8.93 3.71
CA LEU A 309 15.57 10.38 3.93
C LEU A 309 15.49 10.73 5.41
N ASN A 310 16.24 11.75 5.81
CA ASN A 310 15.98 12.38 7.10
C ASN A 310 14.66 13.15 7.02
N VAL A 311 13.69 12.78 7.85
CA VAL A 311 12.31 13.30 7.77
C VAL A 311 12.21 14.79 8.07
N ASP A 312 13.10 15.31 8.94
CA ASP A 312 13.05 16.72 9.36
C ASP A 312 13.56 17.67 8.25
N THR A 313 14.39 17.15 7.33
CA THR A 313 15.11 17.98 6.35
C THR A 313 14.86 17.59 4.89
N GLY A 314 14.25 16.43 4.63
CA GLY A 314 14.13 15.86 3.28
C GLY A 314 15.46 15.46 2.63
N LYS A 315 16.55 15.41 3.39
CA LYS A 315 17.89 15.09 2.84
C LYS A 315 18.12 13.60 2.77
N LEU A 316 18.70 13.16 1.63
CA LEU A 316 19.15 11.80 1.41
C LEU A 316 20.22 11.43 2.44
N ALA A 317 19.97 10.35 3.20
CA ALA A 317 20.94 9.76 4.13
C ALA A 317 21.73 8.63 3.45
N TRP A 318 21.04 7.72 2.77
CA TRP A 318 21.61 6.63 1.99
C TRP A 318 20.59 6.07 1.00
N TYR A 319 21.08 5.28 0.06
CA TYR A 319 20.25 4.54 -0.90
C TYR A 319 20.85 3.18 -1.21
N PHE A 320 20.00 2.26 -1.71
CA PHE A 320 20.39 0.99 -2.29
C PHE A 320 19.49 0.70 -3.50
N GLN A 321 20.07 0.41 -4.66
CA GLN A 321 19.33 0.21 -5.90
C GLN A 321 19.23 -1.29 -6.23
N PRO A 322 18.05 -1.93 -6.01
CA PRO A 322 17.78 -3.33 -6.36
C PRO A 322 17.82 -3.62 -7.86
N SER A 323 17.35 -2.68 -8.69
CA SER A 323 17.24 -2.86 -10.14
C SER A 323 17.95 -1.72 -10.88
N PRO A 324 19.31 -1.76 -11.01
CA PRO A 324 20.04 -0.74 -11.77
C PRO A 324 19.68 -0.85 -13.26
N HIS A 325 19.49 0.31 -13.92
CA HIS A 325 19.11 0.37 -15.34
C HIS A 325 17.86 -0.48 -15.65
N ASP A 326 16.84 -0.38 -14.82
CA ASP A 326 15.65 -1.21 -15.00
C ASP A 326 14.98 -0.99 -16.36
N THR A 327 14.62 -2.08 -17.05
CA THR A 327 13.94 -2.10 -18.36
C THR A 327 12.77 -3.07 -18.38
N HIS A 328 12.23 -3.41 -17.19
CA HIS A 328 11.18 -4.40 -17.03
C HIS A 328 10.06 -3.93 -16.11
N ASP A 329 10.09 -2.65 -15.67
CA ASP A 329 9.10 -2.10 -14.75
C ASP A 329 9.19 -2.71 -13.32
N TRP A 330 10.43 -2.96 -12.86
CA TRP A 330 10.64 -3.52 -11.53
C TRP A 330 10.97 -2.44 -10.49
N ASP A 331 9.93 -1.78 -10.06
CA ASP A 331 9.97 -0.82 -8.97
C ASP A 331 10.64 -1.39 -7.71
N ALA A 332 11.27 -0.53 -6.95
CA ALA A 332 11.65 -0.83 -5.58
C ALA A 332 10.63 -0.27 -4.56
N ALA A 333 9.40 -0.02 -5.02
CA ALA A 333 8.38 0.71 -4.26
C ALA A 333 7.70 -0.09 -3.14
N GLN A 334 7.97 -1.39 -2.97
CA GLN A 334 7.41 -2.20 -1.89
C GLN A 334 7.67 -1.54 -0.54
N THR A 335 6.70 -1.65 0.38
CA THR A 335 6.86 -1.09 1.73
C THR A 335 8.01 -1.79 2.46
N PRO A 336 9.14 -1.11 2.75
CA PRO A 336 10.23 -1.69 3.49
C PRO A 336 9.81 -2.09 4.91
N VAL A 337 10.28 -3.24 5.39
CA VAL A 337 10.00 -3.71 6.75
C VAL A 337 11.21 -3.50 7.64
N ILE A 338 11.07 -2.75 8.74
CA ILE A 338 12.17 -2.52 9.66
C ILE A 338 12.09 -3.41 10.90
N VAL A 339 13.23 -4.03 11.23
CA VAL A 339 13.35 -5.03 12.29
C VAL A 339 14.62 -4.78 13.10
N ASP A 340 14.50 -4.83 14.43
CA ASP A 340 15.65 -4.97 15.32
C ASP A 340 15.86 -6.46 15.59
N GLY A 341 17.01 -6.99 15.21
CA GLY A 341 17.25 -8.42 15.29
C GLY A 341 18.72 -8.79 15.30
N GLU A 342 18.99 -10.09 15.49
CA GLU A 342 20.33 -10.64 15.34
C GLU A 342 20.58 -11.04 13.89
N PHE A 343 21.68 -10.59 13.31
CA PHE A 343 22.12 -10.98 11.98
C PHE A 343 23.61 -11.34 11.98
N LYS A 344 23.92 -12.58 11.57
CA LYS A 344 25.31 -13.14 11.60
C LYS A 344 25.96 -13.00 12.99
N GLY A 345 25.21 -13.28 14.07
CA GLY A 345 25.68 -13.27 15.45
C GLY A 345 25.84 -11.87 16.07
N LYS A 346 25.33 -10.82 15.44
CA LYS A 346 25.40 -9.44 15.93
C LYS A 346 24.02 -8.78 15.97
N PRO A 347 23.69 -8.01 17.02
CA PRO A 347 22.51 -7.15 17.01
C PRO A 347 22.62 -6.13 15.87
N ARG A 348 21.56 -5.98 15.08
CA ARG A 348 21.50 -5.05 13.94
C ARG A 348 20.14 -4.39 13.86
N LYS A 349 20.13 -3.17 13.34
CA LYS A 349 18.94 -2.49 12.85
C LYS A 349 18.80 -2.83 11.37
N LEU A 350 17.79 -3.61 11.01
CA LEU A 350 17.64 -4.20 9.68
C LEU A 350 16.49 -3.53 8.91
N LEU A 351 16.66 -3.45 7.59
CA LEU A 351 15.62 -3.22 6.62
C LEU A 351 15.51 -4.47 5.75
N LEU A 352 14.29 -5.01 5.65
CA LEU A 352 13.96 -6.18 4.86
C LEU A 352 13.08 -5.74 3.68
N ASP A 353 13.40 -6.24 2.48
CA ASP A 353 12.65 -5.94 1.28
C ASP A 353 12.59 -7.17 0.36
N ALA A 354 11.38 -7.54 -0.08
CA ALA A 354 11.17 -8.50 -1.16
C ALA A 354 10.81 -7.69 -2.42
N SER A 355 11.78 -7.53 -3.30
CA SER A 355 11.65 -6.65 -4.46
C SER A 355 10.93 -7.31 -5.63
N ARG A 356 10.24 -6.51 -6.47
CA ARG A 356 9.56 -6.96 -7.70
C ARG A 356 10.45 -7.82 -8.59
N ASN A 357 11.75 -7.54 -8.63
CA ASN A 357 12.74 -8.24 -9.45
C ASN A 357 13.03 -9.70 -9.01
N GLY A 358 12.42 -10.17 -7.91
CA GLY A 358 12.54 -11.54 -7.40
C GLY A 358 13.67 -11.78 -6.41
N TYR A 359 14.33 -10.73 -5.91
CA TYR A 359 15.37 -10.82 -4.90
C TYR A 359 14.90 -10.27 -3.55
N PHE A 360 15.25 -10.99 -2.48
CA PHE A 360 15.08 -10.56 -1.10
C PHE A 360 16.35 -9.91 -0.61
N PHE A 361 16.23 -8.70 -0.07
CA PHE A 361 17.32 -7.89 0.43
C PHE A 361 17.24 -7.73 1.95
N VAL A 362 18.41 -7.80 2.60
CA VAL A 362 18.60 -7.39 3.98
C VAL A 362 19.67 -6.33 4.01
N LEU A 363 19.31 -5.14 4.49
CA LEU A 363 20.19 -3.98 4.61
C LEU A 363 20.34 -3.58 6.08
N ASP A 364 21.49 -3.00 6.45
CA ASP A 364 21.61 -2.24 7.68
C ASP A 364 20.88 -0.90 7.51
N ARG A 365 19.78 -0.68 8.23
CA ARG A 365 18.95 0.51 8.01
C ARG A 365 19.57 1.82 8.51
N VAL A 366 20.68 1.75 9.26
CA VAL A 366 21.41 2.95 9.70
C VAL A 366 22.24 3.53 8.56
N THR A 367 22.86 2.64 7.76
CA THR A 367 23.90 3.03 6.79
C THR A 367 23.58 2.69 5.34
N GLY A 368 22.57 1.85 5.09
CA GLY A 368 22.31 1.25 3.78
C GLY A 368 23.26 0.11 3.41
N GLU A 369 24.16 -0.32 4.35
CA GLU A 369 25.09 -1.44 4.10
C GLU A 369 24.31 -2.68 3.68
N HIS A 370 24.71 -3.26 2.54
CA HIS A 370 24.20 -4.54 2.08
C HIS A 370 24.67 -5.69 3.00
N LEU A 371 23.74 -6.51 3.44
CA LEU A 371 24.01 -7.66 4.31
C LEU A 371 23.67 -9.00 3.65
N LEU A 372 22.62 -9.03 2.81
CA LEU A 372 22.16 -10.25 2.13
C LEU A 372 21.37 -9.88 0.87
N THR A 373 21.59 -10.64 -0.22
CA THR A 373 20.75 -10.69 -1.40
C THR A 373 20.60 -12.13 -1.82
N VAL A 374 19.37 -12.63 -1.91
CA VAL A 374 19.05 -13.98 -2.36
C VAL A 374 17.77 -13.99 -3.20
N PRO A 375 17.63 -14.85 -4.21
CA PRO A 375 16.35 -15.03 -4.87
C PRO A 375 15.34 -15.65 -3.89
N TYR A 376 14.08 -15.20 -3.92
CA TYR A 376 12.99 -15.78 -3.14
C TYR A 376 11.92 -16.48 -3.99
N SER A 377 12.26 -16.73 -5.25
CA SER A 377 11.57 -17.57 -6.21
C SER A 377 12.59 -18.24 -7.11
N ASP A 378 12.21 -19.37 -7.72
CA ASP A 378 13.01 -20.07 -8.73
C ASP A 378 12.80 -19.49 -10.14
N ALA A 379 11.80 -18.59 -10.32
CA ALA A 379 11.44 -18.04 -11.61
C ALA A 379 12.45 -17.02 -12.18
N PRO A 380 13.07 -16.10 -11.41
CA PRO A 380 13.90 -15.03 -11.95
C PRO A 380 15.05 -15.55 -12.83
N ASN A 381 15.10 -15.09 -14.07
CA ASN A 381 16.11 -15.51 -15.07
C ASN A 381 16.87 -14.33 -15.71
N TRP A 382 16.63 -13.11 -15.24
CA TRP A 382 17.13 -11.87 -15.84
C TRP A 382 18.52 -11.45 -15.38
N SER A 383 19.03 -12.03 -14.29
CA SER A 383 20.30 -11.67 -13.68
C SER A 383 21.39 -12.71 -13.96
N LYS A 384 22.64 -12.26 -14.12
CA LYS A 384 23.85 -13.10 -14.21
C LYS A 384 24.48 -13.43 -12.86
N GLY A 385 23.91 -12.95 -11.76
CA GLY A 385 24.44 -13.11 -10.41
C GLY A 385 24.38 -11.81 -9.62
N ILE A 386 25.09 -11.77 -8.50
CA ILE A 386 25.10 -10.63 -7.57
C ILE A 386 26.51 -10.02 -7.55
N ASP A 387 26.61 -8.69 -7.66
CA ASP A 387 27.88 -7.99 -7.57
C ASP A 387 28.40 -7.88 -6.12
N LYS A 388 29.57 -7.29 -5.93
CA LYS A 388 30.20 -7.14 -4.60
C LYS A 388 29.42 -6.19 -3.67
N SER A 389 28.62 -5.31 -4.24
CA SER A 389 27.74 -4.39 -3.47
C SER A 389 26.40 -5.01 -3.11
N GLY A 390 26.12 -6.24 -3.56
CA GLY A 390 24.87 -6.93 -3.33
C GLY A 390 23.78 -6.68 -4.36
N ARG A 391 24.06 -5.93 -5.43
CA ARG A 391 23.10 -5.66 -6.49
C ARG A 391 23.08 -6.79 -7.50
N PRO A 392 21.91 -7.20 -8.00
CA PRO A 392 21.81 -8.10 -9.13
C PRO A 392 22.46 -7.49 -10.38
N ILE A 393 23.17 -8.32 -11.15
CA ILE A 393 23.84 -7.92 -12.40
C ILE A 393 22.89 -8.22 -13.56
N PRO A 394 22.35 -7.21 -14.26
CA PRO A 394 21.47 -7.45 -15.41
C PRO A 394 22.12 -8.32 -16.48
N ASN A 395 21.36 -9.24 -17.07
CA ASN A 395 21.79 -10.04 -18.22
C ASN A 395 21.35 -9.37 -19.52
N PRO A 396 22.27 -8.84 -20.34
CA PRO A 396 21.90 -8.18 -21.60
C PRO A 396 21.16 -9.09 -22.61
N GLU A 397 21.26 -10.42 -22.45
CA GLU A 397 20.50 -11.38 -23.28
C GLU A 397 19.01 -11.44 -22.90
N LYS A 398 18.64 -10.80 -21.79
CA LYS A 398 17.26 -10.70 -21.29
C LYS A 398 16.61 -9.34 -21.58
N GLU A 399 17.35 -8.43 -22.20
CA GLU A 399 16.78 -7.21 -22.73
C GLU A 399 15.79 -7.51 -23.87
N ALA A 400 14.71 -6.74 -23.93
CA ALA A 400 13.70 -6.91 -24.97
C ALA A 400 14.32 -6.84 -26.39
N SER A 401 13.91 -7.74 -27.26
CA SER A 401 14.38 -7.79 -28.65
C SER A 401 13.22 -7.78 -29.64
N PRO A 402 13.44 -7.42 -30.93
CA PRO A 402 12.38 -7.49 -31.93
C PRO A 402 11.79 -8.90 -32.12
N GLY A 403 12.58 -9.96 -31.84
CA GLY A 403 12.15 -11.36 -31.92
C GLY A 403 11.50 -11.93 -30.66
N GLY A 404 11.38 -11.12 -29.63
CA GLY A 404 10.92 -11.55 -28.30
C GLY A 404 12.05 -12.18 -27.46
N VAL A 405 11.95 -12.02 -26.14
CA VAL A 405 12.84 -12.66 -25.16
C VAL A 405 12.01 -13.10 -23.96
N LEU A 406 12.16 -14.37 -23.59
CA LEU A 406 11.51 -14.91 -22.40
C LEU A 406 12.22 -14.41 -21.14
N VAL A 407 11.48 -13.68 -20.30
CA VAL A 407 11.93 -13.12 -19.02
C VAL A 407 10.99 -13.56 -17.91
N ALA A 408 11.54 -13.72 -16.71
CA ALA A 408 10.81 -13.85 -15.46
C ALA A 408 11.58 -13.08 -14.37
N PRO A 409 10.83 -12.34 -13.53
CA PRO A 409 9.38 -12.14 -13.57
C PRO A 409 8.92 -11.32 -14.77
N ASP A 410 7.60 -11.24 -14.95
CA ASP A 410 6.96 -10.29 -15.87
C ASP A 410 7.05 -8.85 -15.33
N SER A 411 6.40 -7.88 -15.98
CA SER A 411 6.42 -6.48 -15.56
C SER A 411 5.74 -6.24 -14.20
N ASP A 412 4.76 -7.04 -13.82
CA ASP A 412 4.15 -6.94 -12.48
C ASP A 412 5.11 -7.40 -11.36
N GLY A 413 6.15 -8.18 -11.70
CA GLY A 413 7.14 -8.69 -10.74
C GLY A 413 6.70 -9.95 -9.99
N ILE A 414 7.59 -10.48 -9.12
CA ILE A 414 7.24 -11.58 -8.20
C ILE A 414 6.29 -11.09 -7.10
N VAL A 415 6.38 -9.83 -6.73
CA VAL A 415 5.51 -9.10 -5.81
C VAL A 415 5.17 -7.75 -6.41
N ASN A 416 4.09 -7.13 -5.97
CA ASN A 416 3.74 -5.78 -6.40
C ASN A 416 3.44 -4.89 -5.18
N TRP A 417 2.31 -4.20 -5.13
CA TRP A 417 1.97 -3.21 -4.09
C TRP A 417 1.47 -3.84 -2.78
N GLU A 418 1.13 -5.09 -2.77
CA GLU A 418 0.55 -5.77 -1.63
C GLU A 418 1.54 -5.78 -0.46
N PRO A 419 1.15 -5.23 0.71
CA PRO A 419 2.08 -5.12 1.81
C PRO A 419 2.43 -6.50 2.40
N PRO A 420 3.72 -6.75 2.68
CA PRO A 420 4.18 -7.94 3.37
C PRO A 420 3.81 -7.92 4.85
N ALA A 421 4.05 -9.05 5.53
CA ALA A 421 4.03 -9.12 6.99
C ALA A 421 5.34 -9.68 7.56
N PHE A 422 5.66 -9.32 8.79
CA PHE A 422 6.78 -9.90 9.53
C PHE A 422 6.33 -10.27 10.94
N ASP A 423 6.51 -11.55 11.30
CA ASP A 423 6.20 -12.02 12.66
C ASP A 423 7.47 -12.15 13.49
N PRO A 424 7.65 -11.32 14.53
CA PRO A 424 8.81 -11.37 15.40
C PRO A 424 8.88 -12.67 16.24
N GLN A 425 7.78 -13.40 16.40
CA GLN A 425 7.75 -14.67 17.14
C GLN A 425 8.36 -15.82 16.33
N THR A 426 8.13 -15.85 15.02
CA THR A 426 8.69 -16.84 14.10
C THR A 426 10.01 -16.41 13.47
N GLY A 427 10.26 -15.10 13.38
CA GLY A 427 11.36 -14.53 12.61
C GLY A 427 11.18 -14.69 11.09
N LEU A 428 9.94 -14.83 10.62
CA LEU A 428 9.63 -15.03 9.22
C LEU A 428 9.02 -13.74 8.59
N PHE A 429 9.47 -13.47 7.39
CA PHE A 429 8.91 -12.48 6.50
C PHE A 429 7.95 -13.17 5.52
N TYR A 430 6.71 -12.70 5.43
CA TYR A 430 5.67 -13.28 4.60
C TYR A 430 5.31 -12.34 3.47
N VAL A 431 5.16 -12.89 2.28
CA VAL A 431 4.81 -12.12 1.09
C VAL A 431 3.99 -12.97 0.11
N SER A 432 3.02 -12.35 -0.54
CA SER A 432 2.29 -12.95 -1.67
C SER A 432 3.16 -12.86 -2.92
N THR A 433 3.35 -13.99 -3.63
CA THR A 433 4.27 -14.07 -4.77
C THR A 433 3.61 -14.68 -5.99
N ASP A 434 3.97 -14.16 -7.18
CA ASP A 434 3.55 -14.65 -8.48
C ASP A 434 4.76 -15.01 -9.34
N ASP A 435 4.84 -16.29 -9.77
CA ASP A 435 5.88 -16.73 -10.69
C ASP A 435 5.34 -16.68 -12.12
N ILE A 436 5.44 -15.51 -12.78
CA ILE A 436 4.93 -15.29 -14.14
C ILE A 436 6.10 -15.13 -15.12
N TYR A 437 5.94 -15.73 -16.31
CA TYR A 437 6.88 -15.66 -17.41
C TYR A 437 6.26 -14.90 -18.58
N SER A 438 6.98 -13.91 -19.11
CA SER A 438 6.55 -13.11 -20.25
C SER A 438 7.59 -13.08 -21.37
N GLU A 439 7.13 -12.96 -22.58
CA GLU A 439 7.95 -12.58 -23.73
C GLU A 439 7.87 -11.07 -23.94
N PHE A 440 9.05 -10.44 -23.95
CA PHE A 440 9.20 -9.00 -24.16
C PHE A 440 9.69 -8.74 -25.59
N TYR A 441 8.85 -8.09 -26.39
CA TYR A 441 9.14 -7.73 -27.78
C TYR A 441 9.44 -6.25 -27.85
N ARG A 442 10.68 -5.87 -28.24
CA ARG A 442 11.06 -4.48 -28.35
C ARG A 442 10.28 -3.78 -29.47
N THR A 443 9.70 -2.64 -29.13
CA THR A 443 9.05 -1.69 -30.05
C THR A 443 9.82 -0.37 -30.07
N GLU A 444 9.46 0.54 -30.96
CA GLU A 444 10.02 1.90 -30.93
C GLU A 444 9.47 2.65 -29.71
N PRO A 445 10.33 3.12 -28.81
CA PRO A 445 9.88 3.87 -27.63
C PRO A 445 9.39 5.25 -28.03
N ASN A 446 8.30 5.68 -27.40
CA ASN A 446 7.89 7.09 -27.39
C ASN A 446 8.32 7.70 -26.05
N PRO A 447 9.40 8.47 -25.97
CA PRO A 447 9.90 9.01 -24.73
C PRO A 447 8.99 10.09 -24.11
N ARG A 448 7.91 10.45 -24.78
CA ARG A 448 6.90 11.42 -24.33
C ARG A 448 5.51 10.79 -24.25
N ALA A 449 5.44 9.48 -24.17
CA ALA A 449 4.16 8.81 -23.97
C ALA A 449 3.62 9.15 -22.57
N MET A 450 2.33 9.41 -22.52
CA MET A 450 1.61 9.49 -21.26
C MET A 450 1.79 8.17 -20.51
N GLN A 451 2.13 8.21 -19.23
CA GLN A 451 2.41 7.04 -18.41
C GLN A 451 3.65 6.24 -18.86
N GLY A 452 4.71 6.73 -19.29
CA GLY A 452 6.03 6.10 -19.43
C GLY A 452 6.13 4.61 -19.83
N LEU A 453 5.03 3.85 -19.78
CA LEU A 453 4.93 2.42 -20.08
C LEU A 453 4.95 2.18 -21.60
N ASN A 454 6.14 2.22 -22.18
CA ASN A 454 6.30 2.03 -23.61
C ASN A 454 7.70 1.49 -23.98
N GLY A 455 7.90 1.17 -25.26
CA GLY A 455 9.15 0.63 -25.75
C GLY A 455 9.17 -0.89 -25.86
N VAL A 456 8.09 -1.56 -25.44
CA VAL A 456 7.92 -3.01 -25.52
C VAL A 456 6.45 -3.36 -25.74
N PHE A 457 6.23 -4.54 -26.34
CA PHE A 457 4.99 -5.31 -26.23
C PHE A 457 5.29 -6.53 -25.36
N GLU A 458 4.57 -6.69 -24.26
CA GLU A 458 4.71 -7.81 -23.36
C GLU A 458 3.59 -8.83 -23.57
N GLN A 459 3.94 -10.11 -23.61
CA GLN A 459 2.99 -11.21 -23.68
C GLN A 459 3.27 -12.24 -22.59
N ARG A 460 2.35 -12.41 -21.66
CA ARG A 460 2.42 -13.49 -20.66
C ARG A 460 2.28 -14.83 -21.35
N VAL A 461 3.25 -15.73 -21.14
CA VAL A 461 3.33 -17.02 -21.82
C VAL A 461 3.33 -18.22 -20.87
N GLY A 462 3.50 -17.99 -19.59
CA GLY A 462 3.48 -19.05 -18.58
C GLY A 462 3.35 -18.55 -17.16
N GLN A 463 2.90 -19.43 -16.28
CA GLN A 463 2.79 -19.18 -14.85
C GLN A 463 3.34 -20.37 -14.08
N GLY A 464 4.28 -20.12 -13.17
CA GLY A 464 4.84 -21.13 -12.25
C GLY A 464 3.97 -21.37 -11.02
N GLY A 465 3.13 -20.39 -10.67
CA GLY A 465 2.15 -20.47 -9.58
C GLY A 465 2.12 -19.20 -8.73
N ASN A 466 1.03 -19.07 -7.97
CA ASN A 466 0.83 -18.02 -6.97
C ASN A 466 1.02 -18.63 -5.60
N TYR A 467 1.76 -17.95 -4.73
CA TYR A 467 2.07 -18.50 -3.41
C TYR A 467 1.98 -17.43 -2.33
N ILE A 468 1.73 -17.88 -1.09
CA ILE A 468 2.22 -17.17 0.08
C ILE A 468 3.59 -17.78 0.39
N THR A 469 4.62 -16.96 0.44
CA THR A 469 6.00 -17.37 0.66
C THR A 469 6.50 -16.84 2.00
N ALA A 470 7.07 -17.72 2.83
CA ALA A 470 7.69 -17.37 4.11
C ALA A 470 9.20 -17.46 4.01
N ILE A 471 9.88 -16.37 4.35
CA ILE A 471 11.33 -16.21 4.21
C ILE A 471 11.95 -16.01 5.60
N ASP A 472 12.93 -16.82 5.98
CA ASP A 472 13.77 -16.58 7.16
C ASP A 472 14.67 -15.35 6.90
N TYR A 473 14.47 -14.28 7.65
CA TYR A 473 15.18 -13.03 7.40
C TYR A 473 16.69 -13.11 7.63
N LYS A 474 17.17 -14.07 8.44
CA LYS A 474 18.59 -14.23 8.77
C LYS A 474 19.37 -14.90 7.65
N THR A 475 18.71 -15.79 6.91
CA THR A 475 19.32 -16.59 5.86
C THR A 475 18.81 -16.30 4.47
N GLY A 476 17.66 -15.64 4.34
CA GLY A 476 16.93 -15.45 3.10
C GLY A 476 16.33 -16.73 2.52
N LYS A 477 16.39 -17.85 3.26
CA LYS A 477 15.84 -19.12 2.78
C LYS A 477 14.33 -19.12 2.87
N ILE A 478 13.69 -19.65 1.85
CA ILE A 478 12.28 -19.99 1.88
C ILE A 478 12.10 -21.13 2.89
N VAL A 479 11.27 -20.91 3.92
CA VAL A 479 10.93 -21.88 4.94
C VAL A 479 9.76 -22.75 4.48
N TRP A 480 8.74 -22.09 3.91
CA TRP A 480 7.61 -22.74 3.29
C TRP A 480 7.01 -21.86 2.18
N ARG A 481 6.32 -22.50 1.26
CA ARG A 481 5.45 -21.86 0.25
C ARG A 481 4.09 -22.56 0.26
N HIS A 482 3.04 -21.78 0.36
CA HIS A 482 1.67 -22.27 0.22
C HIS A 482 1.17 -21.92 -1.18
N LEU A 483 1.00 -22.93 -2.03
CA LEU A 483 0.44 -22.75 -3.38
C LEU A 483 -1.02 -22.37 -3.28
N GLN A 484 -1.37 -21.22 -3.85
CA GLN A 484 -2.76 -20.80 -4.01
C GLN A 484 -3.28 -21.35 -5.34
N PRO A 485 -4.38 -22.12 -5.34
CA PRO A 485 -4.92 -22.66 -6.58
C PRO A 485 -5.47 -21.52 -7.44
N SER A 486 -4.77 -21.20 -8.54
CA SER A 486 -5.23 -20.21 -9.52
C SER A 486 -6.03 -20.86 -10.63
N VAL A 487 -7.18 -20.29 -10.97
CA VAL A 487 -7.96 -20.71 -12.13
C VAL A 487 -7.71 -19.88 -13.38
N SER A 488 -6.96 -18.76 -13.32
CA SER A 488 -6.83 -17.85 -14.47
C SER A 488 -5.75 -16.79 -14.37
N GLY A 489 -4.52 -17.12 -14.00
CA GLY A 489 -3.38 -16.20 -14.23
C GLY A 489 -3.45 -14.80 -13.59
N THR A 490 -4.41 -14.55 -12.74
CA THR A 490 -4.50 -13.33 -11.93
C THR A 490 -3.94 -13.65 -10.56
N GLY A 491 -2.87 -12.96 -10.18
CA GLY A 491 -2.22 -13.11 -8.88
C GLY A 491 -3.17 -12.93 -7.69
N SER A 492 -2.78 -13.42 -6.53
CA SER A 492 -3.42 -12.99 -5.30
C SER A 492 -3.00 -11.55 -5.04
N ASN A 493 -3.94 -10.64 -5.09
CA ASN A 493 -3.68 -9.21 -4.87
C ASN A 493 -3.98 -8.84 -3.42
N ASP A 494 -3.42 -9.58 -2.46
CA ASP A 494 -3.80 -9.43 -1.06
C ASP A 494 -2.56 -9.18 -0.20
N GLY A 495 -2.60 -8.12 0.60
CA GLY A 495 -1.61 -7.89 1.63
C GLY A 495 -1.82 -8.84 2.82
N LEU A 496 -0.73 -9.10 3.53
CA LEU A 496 -0.70 -10.03 4.65
C LEU A 496 -0.67 -9.30 6.00
N THR A 497 -1.18 -9.95 7.05
CA THR A 497 -1.10 -9.44 8.42
C THR A 497 -0.92 -10.60 9.39
N ALA A 498 0.11 -10.50 10.23
CA ALA A 498 0.41 -11.49 11.26
C ALA A 498 -0.06 -11.03 12.65
N THR A 499 -0.37 -11.97 13.53
CA THR A 499 -0.80 -11.66 14.90
C THR A 499 -0.07 -12.52 15.94
N ALA A 500 0.06 -12.00 17.17
CA ALA A 500 0.59 -12.77 18.29
C ALA A 500 -0.30 -13.96 18.69
N GLY A 501 -1.52 -14.05 18.21
CA GLY A 501 -2.38 -15.24 18.26
C GLY A 501 -1.90 -16.39 17.39
N LYS A 502 -0.70 -16.26 16.77
CA LYS A 502 -0.08 -17.24 15.87
C LYS A 502 -0.94 -17.50 14.63
N LEU A 503 -1.41 -16.41 14.02
CA LEU A 503 -2.21 -16.45 12.81
C LEU A 503 -1.60 -15.49 11.78
N LEU A 504 -1.59 -15.94 10.53
CA LEU A 504 -1.30 -15.12 9.36
C LEU A 504 -2.59 -15.00 8.53
N PHE A 505 -3.06 -13.77 8.32
CA PHE A 505 -4.26 -13.50 7.53
C PHE A 505 -3.89 -12.98 6.14
N GLY A 506 -4.64 -13.43 5.14
CA GLY A 506 -4.59 -12.98 3.76
C GLY A 506 -5.81 -13.45 3.00
N GLY A 507 -5.91 -13.11 1.73
CA GLY A 507 -6.89 -13.66 0.82
C GLY A 507 -6.40 -14.89 0.08
N ASP A 508 -7.26 -15.46 -0.75
CA ASP A 508 -6.87 -16.38 -1.80
C ASP A 508 -7.50 -16.00 -3.15
N VAL A 509 -6.99 -16.57 -4.21
CA VAL A 509 -7.46 -16.31 -5.59
C VAL A 509 -8.91 -16.77 -5.85
N ASN A 510 -9.48 -17.58 -4.95
CA ASN A 510 -10.87 -18.05 -5.04
C ASN A 510 -11.86 -17.16 -4.28
N GLY A 511 -11.39 -16.06 -3.71
CA GLY A 511 -12.24 -15.11 -2.99
C GLY A 511 -12.49 -15.47 -1.53
N ASN A 512 -11.61 -16.22 -0.90
CA ASN A 512 -11.68 -16.49 0.52
C ASN A 512 -10.79 -15.54 1.31
N LEU A 513 -11.27 -15.09 2.44
CA LEU A 513 -10.45 -14.62 3.55
C LEU A 513 -9.97 -15.86 4.31
N VAL A 514 -8.65 -15.98 4.52
CA VAL A 514 -8.02 -17.16 5.10
C VAL A 514 -7.14 -16.79 6.29
N ALA A 515 -7.17 -17.63 7.33
CA ALA A 515 -6.18 -17.62 8.40
C ALA A 515 -5.27 -18.84 8.27
N TYR A 516 -3.97 -18.61 8.17
CA TYR A 516 -2.93 -19.64 8.03
C TYR A 516 -2.13 -19.80 9.33
N ASP A 517 -1.55 -20.96 9.52
CA ASP A 517 -0.47 -21.17 10.49
C ASP A 517 0.81 -20.48 9.97
N PRO A 518 1.38 -19.50 10.69
CA PRO A 518 2.55 -18.76 10.22
C PRO A 518 3.81 -19.64 10.14
N THR A 519 3.84 -20.82 10.78
CA THR A 519 5.02 -21.69 10.83
C THR A 519 5.15 -22.62 9.63
N ASP A 520 4.03 -23.02 9.00
CA ASP A 520 4.02 -23.98 7.89
C ASP A 520 3.07 -23.63 6.74
N GLY A 521 2.33 -22.51 6.84
CA GLY A 521 1.41 -22.05 5.82
C GLY A 521 0.11 -22.84 5.69
N LYS A 522 -0.20 -23.72 6.66
CA LYS A 522 -1.43 -24.52 6.63
C LYS A 522 -2.66 -23.65 6.88
N PRO A 523 -3.71 -23.71 6.02
CA PRO A 523 -4.97 -23.05 6.29
C PRO A 523 -5.65 -23.63 7.55
N LEU A 524 -6.01 -22.75 8.49
CA LEU A 524 -6.69 -23.10 9.75
C LEU A 524 -8.18 -22.74 9.73
N TRP A 525 -8.54 -21.70 8.99
CA TRP A 525 -9.88 -21.20 8.85
C TRP A 525 -10.01 -20.40 7.55
N HIS A 526 -11.20 -20.40 6.94
CA HIS A 526 -11.51 -19.57 5.80
C HIS A 526 -13.01 -19.25 5.72
N THR A 527 -13.33 -18.18 5.01
CA THR A 527 -14.71 -17.82 4.63
C THR A 527 -14.72 -17.09 3.29
N HIS A 528 -15.71 -17.38 2.46
CA HIS A 528 -15.84 -16.74 1.15
C HIS A 528 -16.53 -15.36 1.29
N ILE A 529 -15.84 -14.30 0.84
CA ILE A 529 -16.35 -12.92 0.84
C ILE A 529 -16.25 -12.24 -0.53
N GLY A 530 -15.76 -12.93 -1.54
CA GLY A 530 -15.24 -12.37 -2.78
C GLY A 530 -13.75 -12.07 -2.68
N GLN A 531 -13.13 -11.68 -3.79
CA GLN A 531 -11.68 -11.38 -3.79
C GLN A 531 -11.36 -10.31 -2.74
N VAL A 532 -10.52 -10.66 -1.78
CA VAL A 532 -10.03 -9.73 -0.77
C VAL A 532 -9.28 -8.60 -1.48
N SER A 533 -9.50 -7.36 -1.14
CA SER A 533 -9.04 -6.23 -1.92
C SER A 533 -8.13 -5.26 -1.17
N ASN A 534 -7.99 -5.44 0.14
CA ASN A 534 -7.03 -4.72 0.98
C ASN A 534 -6.20 -5.72 1.81
N ALA A 535 -5.16 -5.24 2.46
CA ALA A 535 -4.53 -6.05 3.50
C ALA A 535 -5.43 -6.12 4.74
N VAL A 536 -5.60 -7.32 5.30
CA VAL A 536 -6.40 -7.56 6.50
C VAL A 536 -5.89 -6.73 7.68
N GLU A 537 -6.77 -6.25 8.54
CA GLU A 537 -6.45 -5.46 9.72
C GLU A 537 -7.12 -6.07 10.96
N THR A 538 -6.57 -5.77 12.14
CA THR A 538 -7.15 -6.24 13.40
C THR A 538 -7.04 -5.17 14.48
N TYR A 539 -8.08 -5.09 15.32
CA TYR A 539 -8.15 -4.13 16.41
C TYR A 539 -9.00 -4.64 17.57
N MET A 540 -8.74 -4.13 18.78
CA MET A 540 -9.62 -4.31 19.94
C MET A 540 -10.61 -3.16 20.01
N LEU A 541 -11.88 -3.47 20.25
CA LEU A 541 -12.91 -2.49 20.51
C LEU A 541 -13.93 -3.06 21.50
N ASP A 542 -14.21 -2.31 22.56
CA ASP A 542 -15.14 -2.70 23.62
C ASP A 542 -14.87 -4.12 24.19
N GLY A 543 -13.57 -4.45 24.37
CA GLY A 543 -13.10 -5.74 24.88
C GLY A 543 -13.18 -6.92 23.89
N ARG A 544 -13.45 -6.67 22.62
CA ARG A 544 -13.59 -7.66 21.57
C ARG A 544 -12.60 -7.41 20.44
N GLN A 545 -11.89 -8.45 20.03
CA GLN A 545 -10.99 -8.37 18.86
C GLN A 545 -11.78 -8.57 17.58
N TYR A 546 -11.52 -7.71 16.60
CA TYR A 546 -12.08 -7.77 15.24
C TYR A 546 -10.98 -8.07 14.22
N ILE A 547 -11.36 -8.80 13.18
CA ILE A 547 -10.62 -8.96 11.93
C ILE A 547 -11.42 -8.22 10.86
N LEU A 548 -10.79 -7.28 10.18
CA LEU A 548 -11.40 -6.46 9.13
C LEU A 548 -10.80 -6.78 7.79
N ALA A 549 -11.63 -7.03 6.80
CA ALA A 549 -11.25 -7.22 5.40
C ALA A 549 -12.20 -6.47 4.48
N ALA A 550 -11.75 -6.15 3.27
CA ALA A 550 -12.57 -5.60 2.22
C ALA A 550 -12.63 -6.53 1.01
N SER A 551 -13.76 -6.51 0.30
CA SER A 551 -13.91 -7.11 -1.02
C SER A 551 -14.69 -6.15 -1.91
N GLY A 552 -14.06 -5.66 -2.97
CA GLY A 552 -14.62 -4.60 -3.80
C GLY A 552 -14.96 -3.35 -2.99
N ASP A 553 -16.22 -2.95 -2.99
CA ASP A 553 -16.75 -1.78 -2.27
C ASP A 553 -17.28 -2.09 -0.86
N THR A 554 -17.02 -3.27 -0.34
CA THR A 554 -17.68 -3.77 0.88
C THR A 554 -16.66 -4.15 1.95
N LEU A 555 -16.90 -3.67 3.18
CA LEU A 555 -16.16 -4.04 4.39
C LEU A 555 -16.86 -5.21 5.09
N TYR A 556 -16.06 -6.12 5.61
CA TYR A 556 -16.47 -7.29 6.41
C TYR A 556 -15.70 -7.30 7.73
N ALA A 557 -16.38 -7.31 8.84
CA ALA A 557 -15.77 -7.45 10.15
C ALA A 557 -16.15 -8.78 10.79
N PHE A 558 -15.16 -9.49 11.28
CA PHE A 558 -15.30 -10.78 11.94
C PHE A 558 -14.87 -10.68 13.40
N ALA A 559 -15.52 -11.44 14.27
CA ALA A 559 -15.14 -11.56 15.67
C ALA A 559 -15.55 -12.95 16.21
N LEU A 560 -15.04 -13.35 17.36
CA LEU A 560 -15.45 -14.61 17.97
C LEU A 560 -16.94 -14.58 18.34
N ASN A 561 -17.65 -15.63 18.00
CA ASN A 561 -19.00 -15.90 18.47
C ASN A 561 -18.87 -16.64 19.80
N PHE A 562 -19.35 -16.04 20.89
CA PHE A 562 -19.42 -16.63 22.22
C PHE A 562 -20.79 -17.25 22.46
#